data_634a39010a0642f699431c501ced441c
#
_entry.id   634a39010a0642f699431c501ced441c
#
_cell.length_a   1.000
_cell.length_b   1.000
_cell.length_c   1.000
_cell.angle_alpha   90.00
_cell.angle_beta   90.00
_cell.angle_gamma   90.00
#
_symmetry.space_group_name_H-M   'P 1'
#
loop_
_entity.id
_entity.type
_entity.pdbx_description
1 polymer ?
#
loop_
_entity_poly.entity_id
_entity_poly.type
_entity_poly.pdbx_seq_one_letter_code
_entity_poly.pdbx_strand_id
1 'polypeptide(L)'
;MRTTVGILLAGGLSRRFGSPKAFAELDGELFYERAYKALDRVCDHVVIISRPELVACFSSDYDVITDLDWIAGQGPLAGILSGITARQADKYLVLPCDMPFIGPAETAKLLALTEDSSDISAVWNDSEKIPLFSVWDIHLKEQLQKELETGQLRVMKFMEKVTTQWINSSEIHKDQLVFRNVNQPDD
;
A
#
# COMPACT_ATOMS: atom_id res chain seq x y z
N MET A 1 -13.71 -1.05 19.07
CA MET A 1 -12.73 -1.81 18.28
C MET A 1 -12.33 -0.89 17.13
N ARG A 2 -11.04 -0.67 16.86
CA ARG A 2 -10.62 0.17 15.73
C ARG A 2 -10.80 -0.57 14.43
N THR A 3 -11.37 0.10 13.43
CA THR A 3 -11.55 -0.45 12.09
C THR A 3 -10.31 -0.21 11.23
N THR A 4 -9.96 -1.19 10.42
CA THR A 4 -8.80 -1.12 9.51
C THR A 4 -9.23 -1.43 8.09
N VAL A 5 -8.86 -0.55 7.15
CA VAL A 5 -9.03 -0.78 5.71
C VAL A 5 -7.66 -1.05 5.08
N GLY A 6 -7.58 -2.11 4.27
CA GLY A 6 -6.44 -2.39 3.43
C GLY A 6 -6.51 -1.55 2.15
N ILE A 7 -5.42 -0.84 1.82
CA ILE A 7 -5.26 -0.12 0.55
C ILE A 7 -4.20 -0.83 -0.28
N LEU A 8 -4.64 -1.56 -1.31
CA LEU A 8 -3.76 -2.22 -2.26
C LEU A 8 -3.46 -1.28 -3.43
N LEU A 9 -2.20 -0.88 -3.58
CA LEU A 9 -1.77 0.00 -4.67
C LEU A 9 -1.41 -0.84 -5.90
N ALA A 10 -2.26 -0.80 -6.94
CA ALA A 10 -2.14 -1.58 -8.17
C ALA A 10 -2.11 -0.72 -9.45
N GLY A 11 -1.98 0.61 -9.32
CA GLY A 11 -2.04 1.57 -10.43
C GLY A 11 -0.72 1.94 -11.08
N GLY A 12 0.41 1.33 -10.70
CA GLY A 12 1.72 1.66 -11.23
C GLY A 12 1.85 1.44 -12.75
N LEU A 13 2.62 2.33 -13.42
CA LEU A 13 2.82 2.26 -14.88
C LEU A 13 3.64 1.06 -15.37
N SER A 14 4.34 0.37 -14.47
CA SER A 14 5.10 -0.87 -14.75
C SER A 14 5.98 -0.83 -16.02
N ARG A 15 6.56 0.33 -16.34
CA ARG A 15 7.27 0.58 -17.62
C ARG A 15 8.37 -0.43 -17.91
N ARG A 16 9.09 -0.90 -16.87
CA ARG A 16 10.18 -1.87 -16.98
C ARG A 16 9.69 -3.32 -17.08
N PHE A 17 8.49 -3.60 -16.59
CA PHE A 17 7.90 -4.91 -16.55
C PHE A 17 7.29 -5.33 -17.92
N GLY A 18 6.97 -4.35 -18.78
CA GLY A 18 6.37 -4.56 -20.08
C GLY A 18 4.86 -4.85 -20.07
N SER A 19 4.29 -5.13 -18.89
CA SER A 19 2.86 -5.33 -18.65
C SER A 19 2.49 -4.81 -17.27
N PRO A 20 1.18 -4.61 -16.95
CA PRO A 20 0.79 -4.16 -15.62
C PRO A 20 1.16 -5.20 -14.56
N LYS A 21 2.06 -4.83 -13.62
CA LYS A 21 2.58 -5.73 -12.57
C LYS A 21 1.49 -6.41 -11.73
N ALA A 22 0.36 -5.74 -11.53
CA ALA A 22 -0.75 -6.31 -10.77
C ALA A 22 -1.19 -7.67 -11.30
N PHE A 23 -1.07 -7.88 -12.62
CA PHE A 23 -1.46 -9.12 -13.31
C PHE A 23 -0.26 -10.04 -13.64
N ALA A 24 0.91 -9.74 -13.11
CA ALA A 24 2.03 -10.68 -13.16
C ALA A 24 1.72 -11.89 -12.26
N GLU A 25 2.27 -13.04 -12.63
CA GLU A 25 2.03 -14.32 -11.96
C GLU A 25 3.27 -14.77 -11.19
N LEU A 26 3.06 -15.28 -10.00
CA LEU A 26 4.06 -15.96 -9.19
C LEU A 26 3.44 -17.24 -8.61
N ASP A 27 4.01 -18.39 -8.93
CA ASP A 27 3.52 -19.71 -8.49
C ASP A 27 2.02 -19.96 -8.81
N GLY A 28 1.56 -19.49 -9.98
CA GLY A 28 0.18 -19.68 -10.42
C GLY A 28 -0.84 -18.73 -9.82
N GLU A 29 -0.40 -17.66 -9.15
CA GLU A 29 -1.25 -16.65 -8.52
C GLU A 29 -0.84 -15.24 -8.92
N LEU A 30 -1.81 -14.38 -9.23
CA LEU A 30 -1.53 -13.00 -9.64
C LEU A 30 -1.03 -12.15 -8.45
N PHE A 31 -0.16 -11.19 -8.74
CA PHE A 31 0.43 -10.32 -7.72
C PHE A 31 -0.65 -9.59 -6.89
N TYR A 32 -1.69 -9.06 -7.55
CA TYR A 32 -2.75 -8.38 -6.81
C TYR A 32 -3.56 -9.34 -5.93
N GLU A 33 -3.75 -10.61 -6.34
CA GLU A 33 -4.47 -11.61 -5.54
C GLU A 33 -3.68 -11.97 -4.29
N ARG A 34 -2.36 -12.12 -4.41
CA ARG A 34 -1.47 -12.38 -3.26
C ARG A 34 -1.52 -11.21 -2.27
N ALA A 35 -1.36 -9.98 -2.76
CA ALA A 35 -1.44 -8.78 -1.92
C ALA A 35 -2.83 -8.59 -1.31
N TYR A 36 -3.90 -8.87 -2.06
CA TYR A 36 -5.27 -8.85 -1.53
C TYR A 36 -5.44 -9.82 -0.36
N LYS A 37 -5.03 -11.08 -0.52
CA LYS A 37 -5.09 -12.10 0.54
C LYS A 37 -4.31 -11.70 1.78
N ALA A 38 -3.16 -11.05 1.60
CA ALA A 38 -2.34 -10.54 2.71
C ALA A 38 -3.08 -9.47 3.53
N LEU A 39 -3.87 -8.62 2.88
CA LEU A 39 -4.67 -7.57 3.51
C LEU A 39 -5.99 -8.10 4.08
N ASP A 40 -6.73 -8.91 3.33
CA ASP A 40 -8.07 -9.40 3.66
C ASP A 40 -8.12 -10.20 4.96
N ARG A 41 -7.02 -10.87 5.32
CA ARG A 41 -6.93 -11.65 6.57
C ARG A 41 -6.83 -10.80 7.83
N VAL A 42 -6.48 -9.53 7.70
CA VAL A 42 -6.18 -8.65 8.85
C VAL A 42 -6.96 -7.34 8.84
N CYS A 43 -7.59 -6.99 7.72
CA CYS A 43 -8.41 -5.79 7.55
C CYS A 43 -9.90 -6.13 7.52
N ASP A 44 -10.73 -5.19 7.96
CA ASP A 44 -12.19 -5.31 7.90
C ASP A 44 -12.72 -5.16 6.47
N HIS A 45 -11.96 -4.49 5.62
CA HIS A 45 -12.25 -4.31 4.20
C HIS A 45 -10.96 -4.05 3.43
N VAL A 46 -10.93 -4.39 2.14
CA VAL A 46 -9.81 -4.11 1.24
C VAL A 46 -10.31 -3.38 -0.01
N VAL A 47 -9.64 -2.27 -0.35
CA VAL A 47 -9.86 -1.53 -1.58
C VAL A 47 -8.61 -1.58 -2.46
N ILE A 48 -8.80 -1.87 -3.74
CA ILE A 48 -7.72 -1.87 -4.75
C ILE A 48 -7.75 -0.55 -5.49
N ILE A 49 -6.62 0.16 -5.51
CA ILE A 49 -6.44 1.39 -6.28
C ILE A 49 -5.80 1.03 -7.61
N SER A 50 -6.49 1.28 -8.70
CA SER A 50 -6.02 0.95 -10.04
C SER A 50 -6.21 2.09 -11.02
N ARG A 51 -5.60 1.98 -12.20
CA ARG A 51 -5.83 2.90 -13.31
C ARG A 51 -7.17 2.59 -13.99
N PRO A 52 -7.88 3.60 -14.55
CA PRO A 52 -9.20 3.39 -15.16
C PRO A 52 -9.22 2.27 -16.21
N GLU A 53 -8.18 2.19 -17.07
CA GLU A 53 -8.09 1.19 -18.12
C GLU A 53 -7.89 -0.25 -17.63
N LEU A 54 -7.52 -0.44 -16.36
CA LEU A 54 -7.28 -1.76 -15.78
C LEU A 54 -8.45 -2.24 -14.89
N VAL A 55 -9.38 -1.37 -14.52
CA VAL A 55 -10.48 -1.72 -13.61
C VAL A 55 -11.25 -2.95 -14.09
N ALA A 56 -11.55 -3.02 -15.39
CA ALA A 56 -12.28 -4.13 -15.99
C ALA A 56 -11.48 -5.46 -16.06
N CYS A 57 -10.18 -5.42 -15.79
CA CYS A 57 -9.32 -6.62 -15.76
C CYS A 57 -9.39 -7.35 -14.42
N PHE A 58 -9.86 -6.69 -13.34
CA PHE A 58 -10.06 -7.35 -12.05
C PHE A 58 -11.38 -8.09 -12.03
N SER A 59 -11.48 -9.16 -11.21
CA SER A 59 -12.76 -9.81 -10.95
C SER A 59 -13.73 -8.84 -10.26
N SER A 60 -15.02 -8.97 -10.56
CA SER A 60 -16.10 -8.19 -9.94
C SER A 60 -16.25 -8.40 -8.44
N ASP A 61 -15.60 -9.42 -7.88
CA ASP A 61 -15.62 -9.72 -6.45
C ASP A 61 -14.75 -8.76 -5.61
N TYR A 62 -13.86 -8.01 -6.27
CA TYR A 62 -12.97 -7.05 -5.63
C TYR A 62 -13.54 -5.62 -5.67
N ASP A 63 -13.32 -4.88 -4.59
CA ASP A 63 -13.61 -3.46 -4.53
C ASP A 63 -12.46 -2.68 -5.19
N VAL A 64 -12.63 -2.36 -6.47
CA VAL A 64 -11.61 -1.67 -7.28
C VAL A 64 -12.06 -0.25 -7.58
N ILE A 65 -11.23 0.73 -7.23
CA ILE A 65 -11.47 2.14 -7.50
C ILE A 65 -10.27 2.77 -8.22
N THR A 66 -10.48 3.95 -8.75
CA THR A 66 -9.43 4.79 -9.33
C THR A 66 -9.02 5.91 -8.39
N ASP A 67 -7.91 6.57 -8.68
CA ASP A 67 -7.56 7.82 -7.99
C ASP A 67 -8.70 8.85 -8.13
N LEU A 68 -8.81 9.74 -7.13
CA LEU A 68 -9.66 10.93 -7.26
C LEU A 68 -9.25 11.74 -8.48
N ASP A 69 -10.22 12.24 -9.24
CA ASP A 69 -9.99 12.89 -10.55
C ASP A 69 -8.92 13.99 -10.52
N TRP A 70 -8.93 14.84 -9.49
CA TRP A 70 -8.03 15.97 -9.38
C TRP A 70 -6.56 15.62 -9.08
N ILE A 71 -6.29 14.36 -8.64
CA ILE A 71 -4.94 13.82 -8.38
C ILE A 71 -4.64 12.56 -9.18
N ALA A 72 -5.44 12.25 -10.18
CA ALA A 72 -5.31 11.02 -10.97
C ALA A 72 -3.90 10.87 -11.55
N GLY A 73 -3.29 9.72 -11.32
CA GLY A 73 -1.95 9.39 -11.82
C GLY A 73 -0.80 10.10 -11.13
N GLN A 74 -1.02 10.79 -9.99
CA GLN A 74 0.01 11.54 -9.26
C GLN A 74 0.78 10.69 -8.24
N GLY A 75 0.83 9.38 -8.44
CA GLY A 75 1.68 8.48 -7.67
C GLY A 75 1.04 7.91 -6.40
N PRO A 76 1.84 7.29 -5.52
CA PRO A 76 1.32 6.51 -4.38
C PRO A 76 0.49 7.33 -3.39
N LEU A 77 0.86 8.58 -3.10
CA LEU A 77 0.09 9.43 -2.17
C LEU A 77 -1.32 9.70 -2.67
N ALA A 78 -1.50 9.85 -4.00
CA ALA A 78 -2.81 9.99 -4.62
C ALA A 78 -3.67 8.74 -4.40
N GLY A 79 -3.11 7.55 -4.59
CA GLY A 79 -3.79 6.29 -4.32
C GLY A 79 -4.17 6.13 -2.85
N ILE A 80 -3.29 6.49 -1.93
CA ILE A 80 -3.56 6.43 -0.48
C ILE A 80 -4.70 7.37 -0.12
N LEU A 81 -4.68 8.65 -0.55
CA LEU A 81 -5.75 9.58 -0.28
C LEU A 81 -7.08 9.11 -0.88
N SER A 82 -7.04 8.55 -2.08
CA SER A 82 -8.24 8.00 -2.75
C SER A 82 -8.86 6.87 -1.95
N GLY A 83 -8.05 5.93 -1.45
CA GLY A 83 -8.50 4.83 -0.58
C GLY A 83 -9.09 5.33 0.74
N ILE A 84 -8.41 6.25 1.42
CA ILE A 84 -8.87 6.89 2.67
C ILE A 84 -10.21 7.61 2.45
N THR A 85 -10.38 8.25 1.30
CA THR A 85 -11.60 8.98 0.98
C THR A 85 -12.76 8.06 0.64
N ALA A 86 -12.48 6.97 -0.06
CA ALA A 86 -13.51 6.01 -0.51
C ALA A 86 -14.06 5.13 0.63
N ARG A 87 -13.25 4.80 1.61
CA ARG A 87 -13.63 3.86 2.69
C ARG A 87 -13.22 4.43 4.04
N GLN A 88 -14.20 4.64 4.90
CA GLN A 88 -13.97 5.18 6.25
C GLN A 88 -13.46 4.08 7.20
N ALA A 89 -12.35 4.34 7.88
CA ALA A 89 -11.77 3.50 8.91
C ALA A 89 -10.94 4.35 9.88
N ASP A 90 -10.50 3.76 10.99
CA ASP A 90 -9.58 4.42 11.93
C ASP A 90 -8.13 4.36 11.42
N LYS A 91 -7.76 3.22 10.80
CA LYS A 91 -6.42 2.97 10.26
C LYS A 91 -6.48 2.38 8.84
N TYR A 92 -5.43 2.62 8.09
CA TYR A 92 -5.27 2.13 6.72
C TYR A 92 -3.95 1.40 6.56
N LEU A 93 -4.01 0.12 6.23
CA LEU A 93 -2.83 -0.70 5.93
C LEU A 93 -2.56 -0.65 4.43
N VAL A 94 -1.48 0.00 4.05
CA VAL A 94 -1.05 0.16 2.66
C VAL A 94 -0.11 -0.97 2.26
N LEU A 95 -0.34 -1.55 1.09
CA LEU A 95 0.54 -2.55 0.47
C LEU A 95 0.56 -2.37 -1.06
N PRO A 96 1.73 -2.22 -1.70
CA PRO A 96 1.82 -2.22 -3.15
C PRO A 96 1.80 -3.66 -3.71
N CYS A 97 1.23 -3.84 -4.89
CA CYS A 97 1.13 -5.17 -5.53
C CYS A 97 2.48 -5.77 -5.94
N ASP A 98 3.54 -4.97 -6.04
CA ASP A 98 4.88 -5.42 -6.44
C ASP A 98 5.74 -5.95 -5.29
N MET A 99 5.12 -6.18 -4.12
CA MET A 99 5.71 -6.90 -2.99
C MET A 99 5.00 -8.26 -2.76
N PRO A 100 5.07 -9.19 -3.73
CA PRO A 100 4.22 -10.38 -3.74
C PRO A 100 4.59 -11.44 -2.67
N PHE A 101 5.68 -11.26 -1.95
CA PHE A 101 6.12 -12.16 -0.87
C PHE A 101 5.59 -11.76 0.49
N ILE A 102 5.01 -10.55 0.64
CA ILE A 102 4.32 -10.14 1.86
C ILE A 102 3.01 -10.94 1.95
N GLY A 103 2.84 -11.64 3.06
CA GLY A 103 1.66 -12.44 3.35
C GLY A 103 0.88 -11.96 4.57
N PRO A 104 -0.15 -12.72 4.98
CA PRO A 104 -0.98 -12.36 6.14
C PRO A 104 -0.20 -12.29 7.47
N ALA A 105 0.88 -13.05 7.62
CA ALA A 105 1.70 -13.02 8.83
C ALA A 105 2.44 -11.69 8.97
N GLU A 106 3.00 -11.17 7.87
CA GLU A 106 3.74 -9.90 7.85
C GLU A 106 2.80 -8.71 8.07
N THR A 107 1.62 -8.71 7.44
CA THR A 107 0.60 -7.66 7.62
C THR A 107 0.05 -7.65 9.04
N ALA A 108 -0.24 -8.81 9.62
CA ALA A 108 -0.68 -8.92 11.02
C ALA A 108 0.41 -8.42 11.98
N LYS A 109 1.67 -8.74 11.71
CA LYS A 109 2.79 -8.32 12.56
C LYS A 109 3.02 -6.81 12.49
N LEU A 110 2.94 -6.22 11.29
CA LEU A 110 3.03 -4.76 11.14
C LEU A 110 1.92 -4.05 11.93
N LEU A 111 0.67 -4.49 11.82
CA LEU A 111 -0.43 -3.92 12.61
C LEU A 111 -0.20 -4.06 14.12
N ALA A 112 0.29 -5.21 14.58
CA ALA A 112 0.55 -5.46 16.00
C ALA A 112 1.68 -4.58 16.57
N LEU A 113 2.66 -4.18 15.75
CA LEU A 113 3.79 -3.32 16.12
C LEU A 113 3.48 -1.82 15.98
N THR A 114 2.36 -1.46 15.35
CA THR A 114 1.96 -0.06 15.14
C THR A 114 1.62 0.60 16.47
N GLU A 115 2.27 1.72 16.77
CA GLU A 115 2.01 2.52 17.95
C GLU A 115 0.84 3.52 17.70
N ASP A 116 0.00 3.70 18.71
CA ASP A 116 -1.13 4.64 18.66
C ASP A 116 -0.71 6.11 18.64
N SER A 117 0.51 6.39 19.07
CA SER A 117 1.09 7.74 19.07
C SER A 117 1.67 8.15 17.71
N SER A 118 1.76 7.21 16.76
CA SER A 118 2.33 7.47 15.44
C SER A 118 1.26 7.76 14.41
N ASP A 119 1.51 8.75 13.58
CA ASP A 119 0.67 9.11 12.43
C ASP A 119 0.79 8.06 11.33
N ILE A 120 2.03 7.57 11.11
CA ILE A 120 2.37 6.51 10.17
C ILE A 120 3.31 5.53 10.87
N SER A 121 3.07 4.23 10.70
CA SER A 121 4.04 3.18 11.03
C SER A 121 4.48 2.50 9.75
N ALA A 122 5.76 2.61 9.42
CA ALA A 122 6.34 2.09 8.17
C ALA A 122 7.55 1.20 8.45
N VAL A 123 7.93 0.42 7.47
CA VAL A 123 9.01 -0.56 7.59
C VAL A 123 10.32 -0.02 7.03
N TRP A 124 11.42 -0.42 7.63
CA TRP A 124 12.77 -0.21 7.13
C TRP A 124 13.63 -1.46 7.32
N ASN A 125 14.63 -1.65 6.49
CA ASN A 125 15.67 -2.65 6.70
C ASN A 125 17.04 -1.96 6.76
N ASP A 126 18.10 -2.73 6.99
CA ASP A 126 19.45 -2.19 7.20
C ASP A 126 20.00 -1.38 6.00
N SER A 127 19.38 -1.49 4.84
CA SER A 127 19.82 -0.83 3.60
C SER A 127 18.87 0.28 3.12
N GLU A 128 17.55 0.16 3.39
CA GLU A 128 16.56 1.08 2.82
C GLU A 128 15.28 1.19 3.65
N LYS A 129 14.54 2.26 3.40
CA LYS A 129 13.17 2.46 3.88
C LYS A 129 12.17 1.87 2.89
N ILE A 130 11.11 1.23 3.43
CA ILE A 130 10.03 0.58 2.67
C ILE A 130 8.72 1.33 2.98
N PRO A 131 8.55 2.55 2.48
CA PRO A 131 7.50 3.45 2.95
C PRO A 131 6.09 3.03 2.54
N LEU A 132 5.93 2.20 1.50
CA LEU A 132 4.61 1.79 1.02
C LEU A 132 4.08 0.52 1.69
N PHE A 133 4.89 -0.20 2.47
CA PHE A 133 4.38 -1.20 3.40
C PHE A 133 4.24 -0.53 4.77
N SER A 134 3.04 -0.01 5.05
CA SER A 134 2.83 0.94 6.16
C SER A 134 1.39 1.02 6.63
N VAL A 135 1.20 1.50 7.85
CA VAL A 135 -0.11 1.78 8.46
C VAL A 135 -0.25 3.29 8.65
N TRP A 136 -1.37 3.85 8.24
CA TRP A 136 -1.69 5.28 8.26
C TRP A 136 -2.91 5.53 9.15
N ASP A 137 -2.88 6.60 9.96
CA ASP A 137 -4.02 7.01 10.77
C ASP A 137 -4.94 7.96 9.99
N ILE A 138 -6.26 7.87 10.26
CA ILE A 138 -7.30 8.65 9.56
C ILE A 138 -7.10 10.16 9.68
N HIS A 139 -6.54 10.65 10.78
CA HIS A 139 -6.37 12.08 11.01
C HIS A 139 -5.40 12.73 10.01
N LEU A 140 -4.59 11.95 9.30
CA LEU A 140 -3.71 12.45 8.25
C LEU A 140 -4.43 12.89 6.98
N LYS A 141 -5.71 12.54 6.79
CA LYS A 141 -6.47 12.79 5.56
C LYS A 141 -6.38 14.24 5.10
N GLU A 142 -6.67 15.19 5.99
CA GLU A 142 -6.67 16.62 5.64
C GLU A 142 -5.27 17.13 5.30
N GLN A 143 -4.25 16.69 6.04
CA GLN A 143 -2.86 17.07 5.79
C GLN A 143 -2.37 16.49 4.47
N LEU A 144 -2.68 15.23 4.19
CA LEU A 144 -2.33 14.57 2.94
C LEU A 144 -2.98 15.27 1.73
N GLN A 145 -4.26 15.65 1.86
CA GLN A 145 -4.96 16.42 0.83
C GLN A 145 -4.26 17.75 0.55
N LYS A 146 -3.92 18.54 1.58
CA LYS A 146 -3.21 19.82 1.42
C LYS A 146 -1.85 19.67 0.74
N GLU A 147 -1.09 18.63 1.10
CA GLU A 147 0.21 18.35 0.46
C GLU A 147 0.06 18.04 -1.03
N LEU A 148 -0.94 17.25 -1.40
CA LEU A 148 -1.23 16.94 -2.81
C LEU A 148 -1.72 18.17 -3.59
N GLU A 149 -2.53 19.04 -2.99
CA GLU A 149 -2.97 20.32 -3.58
C GLU A 149 -1.78 21.24 -3.88
N THR A 150 -0.70 21.17 -3.10
CA THR A 150 0.53 21.94 -3.35
C THR A 150 1.52 21.25 -4.29
N GLY A 151 1.16 20.07 -4.82
CA GLY A 151 2.01 19.29 -5.73
C GLY A 151 3.10 18.48 -5.05
N GLN A 152 3.03 18.26 -3.73
CA GLN A 152 3.96 17.37 -3.03
C GLN A 152 3.55 15.91 -3.23
N LEU A 153 4.32 15.19 -4.09
CA LEU A 153 3.99 13.83 -4.49
C LEU A 153 4.92 12.76 -3.89
N ARG A 154 5.96 13.17 -3.16
CA ARG A 154 6.98 12.26 -2.64
C ARG A 154 6.57 11.71 -1.26
N VAL A 155 6.37 10.39 -1.18
CA VAL A 155 5.99 9.69 0.07
C VAL A 155 6.94 10.02 1.21
N MET A 156 8.25 9.90 0.98
CA MET A 156 9.25 10.16 2.02
C MET A 156 9.21 11.61 2.54
N LYS A 157 8.96 12.59 1.65
CA LYS A 157 8.83 13.99 2.06
C LYS A 157 7.57 14.26 2.88
N PHE A 158 6.50 13.54 2.62
CA PHE A 158 5.31 13.58 3.46
C PHE A 158 5.60 12.97 4.84
N MET A 159 6.22 11.79 4.87
CA MET A 159 6.57 11.10 6.13
C MET A 159 7.53 11.90 7.03
N GLU A 160 8.38 12.75 6.45
CA GLU A 160 9.25 13.67 7.21
C GLU A 160 8.49 14.78 7.95
N LYS A 161 7.24 15.08 7.55
CA LYS A 161 6.41 16.15 8.12
C LYS A 161 5.45 15.68 9.20
N VAL A 162 5.36 14.38 9.44
CA VAL A 162 4.44 13.73 10.38
C VAL A 162 5.21 12.81 11.32
N THR A 163 4.56 12.36 12.39
CA THR A 163 5.17 11.40 13.32
C THR A 163 5.22 10.01 12.70
N THR A 164 6.37 9.65 12.12
CA THR A 164 6.56 8.35 11.49
C THR A 164 7.37 7.42 12.39
N GLN A 165 6.74 6.32 12.82
CA GLN A 165 7.41 5.18 13.43
C GLN A 165 8.06 4.32 12.34
N TRP A 166 9.35 4.03 12.48
CA TRP A 166 10.07 3.13 11.59
C TRP A 166 10.32 1.80 12.29
N ILE A 167 9.65 0.74 11.84
CA ILE A 167 9.73 -0.62 12.38
C ILE A 167 10.80 -1.38 11.58
N ASN A 168 11.75 -2.00 12.29
CA ASN A 168 12.76 -2.82 11.61
C ASN A 168 12.11 -4.07 11.02
N SER A 169 12.38 -4.36 9.76
CA SER A 169 11.83 -5.51 9.04
C SER A 169 12.13 -6.86 9.71
N SER A 170 13.25 -6.95 10.45
CA SER A 170 13.60 -8.15 11.22
C SER A 170 12.64 -8.46 12.38
N GLU A 171 11.90 -7.45 12.86
CA GLU A 171 10.84 -7.62 13.85
C GLU A 171 9.58 -8.24 13.24
N ILE A 172 9.41 -8.11 11.92
CA ILE A 172 8.27 -8.63 11.16
C ILE A 172 8.60 -10.03 10.62
N HIS A 173 9.70 -10.17 9.89
CA HIS A 173 10.12 -11.44 9.29
C HIS A 173 11.66 -11.58 9.27
N LYS A 174 12.16 -12.80 9.53
CA LYS A 174 13.61 -13.07 9.56
C LYS A 174 14.26 -13.02 8.18
N ASP A 175 13.55 -13.54 7.17
CA ASP A 175 14.02 -13.51 5.79
C ASP A 175 13.69 -12.15 5.17
N GLN A 176 14.72 -11.35 4.91
CA GLN A 176 14.59 -10.01 4.34
C GLN A 176 14.15 -10.00 2.88
N LEU A 177 14.31 -11.11 2.16
CA LEU A 177 13.83 -11.24 0.79
C LEU A 177 12.31 -11.14 0.67
N VAL A 178 11.56 -11.36 1.76
CA VAL A 178 10.11 -11.17 1.81
C VAL A 178 9.71 -9.72 1.50
N PHE A 179 10.56 -8.75 1.81
CA PHE A 179 10.28 -7.31 1.60
C PHE A 179 10.73 -6.78 0.24
N ARG A 180 11.26 -7.63 -0.63
CA ARG A 180 11.73 -7.18 -1.95
C ARG A 180 10.58 -6.80 -2.88
N ASN A 181 10.81 -5.75 -3.68
CA ASN A 181 9.97 -5.44 -4.82
C ASN A 181 10.36 -6.33 -6.01
N VAL A 182 9.37 -6.81 -6.74
CA VAL A 182 9.58 -7.44 -8.05
C VAL A 182 9.39 -6.37 -9.12
N ASN A 183 10.49 -5.97 -9.76
CA ASN A 183 10.51 -4.88 -10.74
C ASN A 183 10.68 -5.36 -12.18
N GLN A 184 11.14 -6.59 -12.35
CA GLN A 184 11.33 -7.25 -13.65
C GLN A 184 10.79 -8.69 -13.56
N PRO A 185 10.39 -9.30 -14.70
CA PRO A 185 9.87 -10.68 -14.73
C PRO A 185 10.83 -11.73 -14.18
N ASP A 186 12.13 -11.44 -14.21
CA ASP A 186 13.21 -12.35 -13.80
C ASP A 186 13.75 -12.09 -12.38
N ASP A 187 13.10 -11.18 -11.60
CA ASP A 187 13.50 -10.85 -10.21
C ASP A 187 13.15 -11.96 -9.21
#